data_9cef91f36aa1ad28b987a98890db4ca5
#
_entry.id   9cef91f36aa1ad28b987a98890db4ca5
#
_cell.length_a   1.000
_cell.length_b   1.000
_cell.length_c   1.000
_cell.angle_alpha   90.00
_cell.angle_beta   90.00
_cell.angle_gamma   90.00
#
_symmetry.space_group_name_H-M   'P 1'
#
loop_
_entity.id
_entity.type
_entity.pdbx_description
1 polymer ?
#
loop_
_entity_poly.entity_id
_entity_poly.type
_entity_poly.pdbx_seq_one_letter_code
_entity_poly.pdbx_strand_id
1 'polypeptide(L)'
;AGLGRPAAAGFREAARRSGLPFDEVFASFFRKPGIGRMIIFLLVYRLADALLVKMIPPFMLDSHEVGGLGLSTTQYGLAYGTIGVLGLLLGGIAGSVYAATQGLLKVRLVMCLFMNLPILLFVMLAYFQPSFLTIMGSVFIEQFGYGFGFSMYMLYMLYIAGQGVNKASHYALCTGFMALSFMLPGMLSGILQEFLGYEYYFIMVTALASLSFVSIYIIPIDPEFGLKKKKA
;
A
#
# COMPACT_ATOMS: atom_id res chain seq x y z
N ALA A 1 27.25 -18.70 -6.86
CA ALA A 1 26.13 -19.50 -6.37
C ALA A 1 25.92 -19.17 -4.89
N GLY A 2 25.01 -18.26 -4.55
CA GLY A 2 24.64 -17.86 -3.20
C GLY A 2 23.16 -17.52 -3.18
N LEU A 3 22.34 -18.54 -3.31
CA LEU A 3 20.88 -18.43 -3.22
C LEU A 3 20.43 -18.23 -1.77
N GLY A 4 19.78 -17.12 -1.54
CA GLY A 4 18.77 -16.81 -0.55
C GLY A 4 18.79 -17.57 0.77
N ARG A 5 19.37 -16.96 1.82
CA ARG A 5 18.98 -17.30 3.18
C ARG A 5 17.51 -16.93 3.35
N PRO A 6 16.64 -17.85 3.77
CA PRO A 6 15.22 -17.58 3.94
C PRO A 6 15.01 -16.42 4.93
N ALA A 7 13.98 -15.60 4.70
CA ALA A 7 13.66 -14.42 5.53
C ALA A 7 13.61 -14.75 7.05
N ALA A 8 13.23 -15.97 7.40
CA ALA A 8 13.24 -16.50 8.77
C ALA A 8 14.67 -16.57 9.38
N ALA A 9 15.72 -16.76 8.57
CA ALA A 9 17.08 -16.79 9.06
C ALA A 9 17.58 -15.39 9.42
N GLY A 10 17.24 -14.38 8.63
CA GLY A 10 17.56 -12.97 8.93
C GLY A 10 16.86 -12.46 10.18
N PHE A 11 15.62 -12.88 10.39
CA PHE A 11 14.87 -12.53 11.61
C PHE A 11 15.47 -13.18 12.87
N ARG A 12 15.86 -14.46 12.81
CA ARG A 12 16.54 -15.16 13.93
C ARG A 12 17.91 -14.54 14.23
N GLU A 13 18.63 -14.07 13.23
CA GLU A 13 19.93 -13.44 13.40
C GLU A 13 19.82 -12.04 14.02
N ALA A 14 18.79 -11.27 13.66
CA ALA A 14 18.48 -9.99 14.29
C ALA A 14 18.05 -10.15 15.76
N ALA A 15 17.26 -11.18 16.08
CA ALA A 15 16.88 -11.54 17.45
C ALA A 15 18.11 -11.97 18.27
N ARG A 16 19.03 -12.73 17.67
CA ARG A 16 20.25 -13.18 18.33
C ARG A 16 21.22 -12.02 18.64
N ARG A 17 21.25 -10.97 17.82
CA ARG A 17 22.04 -9.74 18.07
C ARG A 17 21.48 -8.88 19.20
N SER A 18 20.18 -8.96 19.48
CA SER A 18 19.54 -8.26 20.61
C SER A 18 19.76 -8.94 21.97
N GLY A 19 20.35 -10.15 22.00
CA GLY A 19 20.54 -10.93 23.22
C GLY A 19 19.27 -11.49 23.83
N LEU A 20 18.10 -11.25 23.20
CA LEU A 20 16.80 -11.76 23.67
C LEU A 20 16.38 -13.01 22.88
N PRO A 21 15.72 -13.99 23.53
CA PRO A 21 15.15 -15.13 22.83
C PRO A 21 14.06 -14.68 21.86
N PHE A 22 13.89 -15.45 20.78
CA PHE A 22 12.98 -15.12 19.68
C PHE A 22 11.53 -14.90 20.11
N ASP A 23 11.04 -15.73 21.01
CA ASP A 23 9.72 -15.67 21.62
C ASP A 23 9.47 -14.37 22.40
N GLU A 24 10.47 -13.88 23.12
CA GLU A 24 10.39 -12.59 23.81
C GLU A 24 10.33 -11.40 22.84
N VAL A 25 11.13 -11.44 21.77
CA VAL A 25 11.08 -10.40 20.72
C VAL A 25 9.70 -10.37 20.06
N PHE A 26 9.15 -11.54 19.74
CA PHE A 26 7.82 -11.68 19.16
C PHE A 26 6.74 -11.21 20.14
N ALA A 27 6.78 -11.68 21.40
CA ALA A 27 5.83 -11.28 22.43
C ALA A 27 5.87 -9.77 22.71
N SER A 28 7.06 -9.15 22.68
CA SER A 28 7.22 -7.71 22.91
C SER A 28 6.52 -6.85 21.85
N PHE A 29 6.38 -7.35 20.63
CA PHE A 29 5.60 -6.68 19.58
C PHE A 29 4.12 -6.60 19.94
N PHE A 30 3.53 -7.72 20.36
CA PHE A 30 2.10 -7.81 20.69
C PHE A 30 1.73 -7.16 22.03
N ARG A 31 2.72 -6.91 22.89
CA ARG A 31 2.52 -6.18 24.16
C ARG A 31 2.52 -4.66 24.01
N LYS A 32 2.75 -4.12 22.82
CA LYS A 32 2.74 -2.66 22.59
C LYS A 32 1.37 -2.04 22.88
N PRO A 33 1.30 -0.88 23.53
CA PRO A 33 0.05 -0.17 23.75
C PRO A 33 -0.66 0.14 22.42
N GLY A 34 -1.90 -0.30 22.28
CA GLY A 34 -2.70 -0.05 21.07
C GLY A 34 -2.32 -0.90 19.85
N ILE A 35 -1.54 -1.97 20.01
CA ILE A 35 -1.08 -2.83 18.91
C ILE A 35 -2.23 -3.37 18.05
N GLY A 36 -3.39 -3.70 18.63
CA GLY A 36 -4.54 -4.17 17.87
C GLY A 36 -5.00 -3.14 16.83
N ARG A 37 -5.07 -1.85 17.20
CA ARG A 37 -5.41 -0.76 16.27
C ARG A 37 -4.35 -0.58 15.18
N MET A 38 -3.07 -0.74 15.54
CA MET A 38 -1.95 -0.68 14.59
C MET A 38 -2.04 -1.82 13.58
N ILE A 39 -2.32 -3.05 14.02
CA ILE A 39 -2.49 -4.23 13.15
C ILE A 39 -3.71 -4.05 12.22
N ILE A 40 -4.85 -3.58 12.76
CA ILE A 40 -6.03 -3.28 11.93
C ILE A 40 -5.67 -2.29 10.82
N PHE A 41 -4.94 -1.24 11.13
CA PHE A 41 -4.46 -0.31 10.11
C PHE A 41 -3.57 -1.01 9.08
N LEU A 42 -2.59 -1.79 9.52
CA LEU A 42 -1.68 -2.50 8.60
C LEU A 42 -2.42 -3.43 7.64
N LEU A 43 -3.54 -4.01 8.07
CA LEU A 43 -4.34 -4.92 7.24
C LEU A 43 -5.35 -4.18 6.35
N VAL A 44 -5.93 -3.09 6.83
CA VAL A 44 -7.11 -2.45 6.21
C VAL A 44 -6.75 -1.27 5.32
N TYR A 45 -5.70 -0.49 5.68
CA TYR A 45 -5.33 0.73 4.94
C TYR A 45 -5.10 0.48 3.44
N ARG A 46 -4.57 -0.68 3.08
CA ARG A 46 -4.26 -1.06 1.70
C ARG A 46 -5.26 -2.03 1.06
N LEU A 47 -6.39 -2.28 1.71
CA LEU A 47 -7.36 -3.28 1.24
C LEU A 47 -7.85 -2.98 -0.19
N ALA A 48 -8.29 -1.75 -0.45
CA ALA A 48 -8.78 -1.34 -1.75
C ALA A 48 -7.67 -1.36 -2.82
N ASP A 49 -6.48 -0.84 -2.47
CA ASP A 49 -5.30 -0.88 -3.33
C ASP A 49 -4.89 -2.31 -3.69
N ALA A 50 -4.88 -3.22 -2.72
CA ALA A 50 -4.53 -4.63 -2.96
C ALA A 50 -5.51 -5.32 -3.93
N LEU A 51 -6.81 -5.03 -3.83
CA LEU A 51 -7.81 -5.49 -4.78
C LEU A 51 -7.59 -4.86 -6.16
N LEU A 52 -7.39 -3.54 -6.23
CA LEU A 52 -7.17 -2.82 -7.48
C LEU A 52 -5.97 -3.38 -8.25
N VAL A 53 -4.80 -3.39 -7.62
CA VAL A 53 -3.52 -3.77 -8.28
C VAL A 53 -3.58 -5.18 -8.86
N LYS A 54 -4.31 -6.10 -8.23
CA LYS A 54 -4.45 -7.47 -8.75
C LYS A 54 -5.27 -7.56 -10.03
N MET A 55 -6.22 -6.65 -10.22
CA MET A 55 -7.09 -6.65 -11.40
C MET A 55 -6.63 -5.70 -12.51
N ILE A 56 -5.63 -4.85 -12.28
CA ILE A 56 -5.09 -3.97 -13.33
C ILE A 56 -4.56 -4.74 -14.55
N PRO A 57 -3.69 -5.77 -14.41
CA PRO A 57 -3.18 -6.48 -15.57
C PRO A 57 -4.28 -7.15 -16.41
N PRO A 58 -5.18 -7.99 -15.86
CA PRO A 58 -6.24 -8.57 -16.64
C PRO A 58 -7.18 -7.51 -17.23
N PHE A 59 -7.58 -6.48 -16.46
CA PHE A 59 -8.43 -5.41 -16.97
C PHE A 59 -7.85 -4.68 -18.18
N MET A 60 -6.54 -4.44 -18.18
CA MET A 60 -5.90 -3.75 -19.30
C MET A 60 -5.73 -4.63 -20.54
N LEU A 61 -5.55 -5.94 -20.35
CA LEU A 61 -5.23 -6.87 -21.43
C LEU A 61 -6.47 -7.56 -22.01
N ASP A 62 -7.51 -7.77 -21.22
CA ASP A 62 -8.73 -8.44 -21.66
C ASP A 62 -9.46 -7.62 -22.73
N SER A 63 -10.16 -8.32 -23.61
CA SER A 63 -10.90 -7.70 -24.72
C SER A 63 -12.07 -6.81 -24.23
N HIS A 64 -12.46 -5.87 -25.07
CA HIS A 64 -13.64 -5.02 -24.82
C HIS A 64 -14.94 -5.84 -24.62
N GLU A 65 -15.03 -7.02 -25.23
CA GLU A 65 -16.21 -7.89 -25.11
C GLU A 65 -16.48 -8.37 -23.68
N VAL A 66 -15.41 -8.51 -22.88
CA VAL A 66 -15.52 -8.90 -21.46
C VAL A 66 -15.34 -7.70 -20.52
N GLY A 67 -15.39 -6.47 -21.06
CA GLY A 67 -15.28 -5.23 -20.29
C GLY A 67 -13.85 -4.78 -19.99
N GLY A 68 -12.83 -5.40 -20.60
CA GLY A 68 -11.45 -4.98 -20.52
C GLY A 68 -11.10 -3.85 -21.47
N LEU A 69 -9.86 -3.37 -21.45
CA LEU A 69 -9.38 -2.25 -22.28
C LEU A 69 -8.72 -2.70 -23.60
N GLY A 70 -8.57 -3.99 -23.84
CA GLY A 70 -8.04 -4.56 -25.10
C GLY A 70 -6.61 -4.12 -25.45
N LEU A 71 -5.79 -3.73 -24.48
CA LEU A 71 -4.44 -3.28 -24.75
C LEU A 71 -3.52 -4.44 -25.15
N SER A 72 -2.61 -4.18 -26.06
CA SER A 72 -1.50 -5.09 -26.30
C SER A 72 -0.53 -5.14 -25.11
N THR A 73 0.22 -6.22 -24.97
CA THR A 73 1.27 -6.35 -23.94
C THR A 73 2.29 -5.22 -24.00
N THR A 74 2.61 -4.71 -25.18
CA THR A 74 3.51 -3.56 -25.36
C THR A 74 2.88 -2.27 -24.80
N GLN A 75 1.60 -2.02 -25.08
CA GLN A 75 0.88 -0.87 -24.54
C GLN A 75 0.74 -0.95 -23.02
N TYR A 76 0.41 -2.13 -22.48
CA TYR A 76 0.39 -2.36 -21.04
C TYR A 76 1.76 -2.09 -20.40
N GLY A 77 2.84 -2.64 -21.01
CA GLY A 77 4.21 -2.40 -20.53
C GLY A 77 4.60 -0.92 -20.55
N LEU A 78 4.20 -0.18 -21.59
CA LEU A 78 4.46 1.27 -21.65
C LEU A 78 3.64 2.04 -20.60
N ALA A 79 2.33 1.77 -20.51
CA ALA A 79 1.45 2.48 -19.59
C ALA A 79 1.79 2.19 -18.12
N TYR A 80 1.86 0.93 -17.73
CA TYR A 80 2.06 0.53 -16.34
C TYR A 80 3.54 0.40 -15.96
N GLY A 81 4.34 -0.24 -16.81
CA GLY A 81 5.76 -0.51 -16.54
C GLY A 81 6.68 0.71 -16.71
N THR A 82 6.31 1.69 -17.55
CA THR A 82 7.15 2.89 -17.76
C THR A 82 6.50 4.11 -17.13
N ILE A 83 5.35 4.52 -17.63
CA ILE A 83 4.66 5.75 -17.17
C ILE A 83 4.19 5.59 -15.72
N GLY A 84 3.63 4.42 -15.37
CA GLY A 84 3.21 4.12 -14.01
C GLY A 84 4.38 4.11 -13.03
N VAL A 85 5.50 3.48 -13.38
CA VAL A 85 6.70 3.47 -12.50
C VAL A 85 7.24 4.88 -12.28
N LEU A 86 7.24 5.75 -13.29
CA LEU A 86 7.60 7.16 -13.12
C LEU A 86 6.66 7.86 -12.14
N GLY A 87 5.35 7.65 -12.29
CA GLY A 87 4.35 8.17 -11.34
C GLY A 87 4.62 7.70 -9.91
N LEU A 88 4.83 6.38 -9.73
CA LEU A 88 5.12 5.76 -8.44
C LEU A 88 6.35 6.38 -7.76
N LEU A 89 7.45 6.52 -8.48
CA LEU A 89 8.70 7.09 -7.95
C LEU A 89 8.52 8.55 -7.55
N LEU A 90 7.92 9.37 -8.42
CA LEU A 90 7.66 10.78 -8.15
C LEU A 90 6.71 10.95 -6.96
N GLY A 91 5.64 10.17 -6.91
CA GLY A 91 4.70 10.15 -5.80
C GLY A 91 5.35 9.74 -4.48
N GLY A 92 6.17 8.68 -4.49
CA GLY A 92 6.90 8.22 -3.30
C GLY A 92 7.88 9.26 -2.75
N ILE A 93 8.64 9.92 -3.63
CA ILE A 93 9.54 11.02 -3.24
C ILE A 93 8.74 12.20 -2.67
N ALA A 94 7.72 12.65 -3.39
CA ALA A 94 6.89 13.77 -2.96
C ALA A 94 6.18 13.48 -1.63
N GLY A 95 5.61 12.27 -1.46
CA GLY A 95 4.95 11.84 -0.22
C GLY A 95 5.92 11.78 0.96
N SER A 96 7.12 11.25 0.75
CA SER A 96 8.15 11.18 1.80
C SER A 96 8.61 12.56 2.24
N VAL A 97 8.82 13.49 1.30
CA VAL A 97 9.19 14.89 1.61
C VAL A 97 8.04 15.59 2.33
N TYR A 98 6.80 15.42 1.87
CA TYR A 98 5.63 16.02 2.50
C TYR A 98 5.45 15.54 3.94
N ALA A 99 5.56 14.24 4.18
CA ALA A 99 5.46 13.68 5.52
C ALA A 99 6.60 14.17 6.45
N ALA A 100 7.83 14.27 5.93
CA ALA A 100 8.99 14.74 6.70
C ALA A 100 8.92 16.23 7.06
N THR A 101 8.13 17.04 6.33
CA THR A 101 7.97 18.47 6.61
C THR A 101 6.82 18.77 7.55
N GLN A 102 5.71 18.03 7.47
CA GLN A 102 4.47 18.31 8.19
C GLN A 102 4.23 17.39 9.40
N GLY A 103 4.93 16.26 9.46
CA GLY A 103 4.71 15.23 10.46
C GLY A 103 3.54 14.28 10.12
N LEU A 104 3.67 13.04 10.58
CA LEU A 104 2.79 11.94 10.19
C LEU A 104 1.32 12.19 10.54
N LEU A 105 1.04 12.77 11.70
CA LEU A 105 -0.35 13.02 12.16
C LEU A 105 -1.11 13.98 11.25
N LYS A 106 -0.45 15.04 10.77
CA LYS A 106 -1.08 16.08 9.93
C LYS A 106 -1.31 15.60 8.49
N VAL A 107 -0.39 14.80 7.96
CA VAL A 107 -0.44 14.38 6.54
C VAL A 107 -1.35 13.18 6.27
N ARG A 108 -1.77 12.46 7.30
CA ARG A 108 -2.50 11.18 7.18
C ARG A 108 -3.72 11.24 6.26
N LEU A 109 -4.54 12.31 6.38
CA LEU A 109 -5.74 12.45 5.54
C LEU A 109 -5.38 12.73 4.09
N VAL A 110 -4.47 13.67 3.84
CA VAL A 110 -4.05 14.04 2.48
C VAL A 110 -3.42 12.84 1.78
N MET A 111 -2.55 12.10 2.47
CA MET A 111 -1.90 10.93 1.89
C MET A 111 -2.88 9.78 1.63
N CYS A 112 -3.87 9.60 2.51
CA CYS A 112 -4.97 8.64 2.31
C CYS A 112 -5.84 9.02 1.11
N LEU A 113 -6.14 10.32 0.92
CA LEU A 113 -6.88 10.82 -0.24
C LEU A 113 -6.12 10.54 -1.54
N PHE A 114 -4.83 10.88 -1.60
CA PHE A 114 -4.02 10.64 -2.80
C PHE A 114 -3.93 9.16 -3.17
N MET A 115 -3.91 8.27 -2.18
CA MET A 115 -3.86 6.82 -2.43
C MET A 115 -5.19 6.26 -2.93
N ASN A 116 -6.31 6.76 -2.43
CA ASN A 116 -7.61 6.13 -2.67
C ASN A 116 -8.46 6.82 -3.73
N LEU A 117 -8.38 8.16 -3.89
CA LEU A 117 -9.17 8.88 -4.90
C LEU A 117 -8.88 8.44 -6.34
N PRO A 118 -7.63 8.16 -6.75
CA PRO A 118 -7.35 7.73 -8.10
C PRO A 118 -7.98 6.38 -8.49
N ILE A 119 -8.44 5.57 -7.54
CA ILE A 119 -9.20 4.35 -7.81
C ILE A 119 -10.45 4.64 -8.66
N LEU A 120 -11.06 5.81 -8.47
CA LEU A 120 -12.19 6.27 -9.28
C LEU A 120 -11.87 6.36 -10.78
N LEU A 121 -10.61 6.59 -11.15
CA LEU A 121 -10.21 6.60 -12.55
C LEU A 121 -10.41 5.23 -13.20
N PHE A 122 -10.23 4.13 -12.47
CA PHE A 122 -10.48 2.79 -13.00
C PHE A 122 -11.97 2.51 -13.20
N VAL A 123 -12.85 3.08 -12.37
CA VAL A 123 -14.30 3.06 -12.64
C VAL A 123 -14.59 3.77 -13.95
N MET A 124 -14.00 4.96 -14.16
CA MET A 124 -14.17 5.72 -15.42
C MET A 124 -13.58 4.97 -16.62
N LEU A 125 -12.41 4.35 -16.47
CA LEU A 125 -11.79 3.57 -17.54
C LEU A 125 -12.66 2.36 -17.94
N ALA A 126 -13.25 1.66 -16.97
CA ALA A 126 -14.12 0.51 -17.22
C ALA A 126 -15.42 0.93 -17.95
N TYR A 127 -16.00 2.07 -17.56
CA TYR A 127 -17.27 2.54 -18.13
C TYR A 127 -17.09 3.17 -19.53
N PHE A 128 -16.07 4.03 -19.71
CA PHE A 128 -15.91 4.81 -20.94
C PHE A 128 -14.96 4.20 -21.97
N GLN A 129 -14.09 3.27 -21.57
CA GLN A 129 -13.09 2.64 -22.43
C GLN A 129 -12.37 3.66 -23.35
N PRO A 130 -11.72 4.68 -22.78
CA PRO A 130 -11.21 5.83 -23.53
C PRO A 130 -9.93 5.49 -24.33
N SER A 131 -9.42 6.50 -25.05
CA SER A 131 -8.19 6.37 -25.82
C SER A 131 -6.98 5.98 -24.95
N PHE A 132 -5.97 5.36 -25.58
CA PHE A 132 -4.74 4.92 -24.90
C PHE A 132 -4.01 6.04 -24.15
N LEU A 133 -4.04 7.27 -24.66
CA LEU A 133 -3.43 8.43 -23.99
C LEU A 133 -4.11 8.74 -22.66
N THR A 134 -5.45 8.65 -22.62
CA THR A 134 -6.23 8.84 -21.37
C THR A 134 -5.93 7.73 -20.37
N ILE A 135 -5.79 6.48 -20.84
CA ILE A 135 -5.40 5.34 -20.00
C ILE A 135 -4.02 5.58 -19.38
N MET A 136 -3.02 5.99 -20.16
CA MET A 136 -1.68 6.31 -19.63
C MET A 136 -1.71 7.41 -18.58
N GLY A 137 -2.48 8.49 -18.83
CA GLY A 137 -2.65 9.57 -17.86
C GLY A 137 -3.29 9.12 -16.56
N SER A 138 -4.32 8.28 -16.65
CA SER A 138 -5.00 7.68 -15.48
C SER A 138 -4.06 6.80 -14.66
N VAL A 139 -3.27 5.96 -15.32
CA VAL A 139 -2.25 5.11 -14.68
C VAL A 139 -1.19 5.97 -13.99
N PHE A 140 -0.72 7.04 -14.64
CA PHE A 140 0.26 7.94 -14.02
C PHE A 140 -0.28 8.56 -12.73
N ILE A 141 -1.52 9.07 -12.77
CA ILE A 141 -2.16 9.70 -11.60
C ILE A 141 -2.38 8.68 -10.48
N GLU A 142 -2.85 7.48 -10.82
CA GLU A 142 -3.06 6.41 -9.85
C GLU A 142 -1.74 5.98 -9.20
N GLN A 143 -0.71 5.71 -9.98
CA GLN A 143 0.58 5.27 -9.47
C GLN A 143 1.29 6.39 -8.68
N PHE A 144 1.15 7.66 -9.08
CA PHE A 144 1.62 8.79 -8.28
C PHE A 144 0.90 8.84 -6.94
N GLY A 145 -0.43 8.74 -6.93
CA GLY A 145 -1.24 8.74 -5.72
C GLY A 145 -0.89 7.57 -4.80
N TYR A 146 -0.70 6.39 -5.37
CA TYR A 146 -0.24 5.20 -4.66
C TYR A 146 1.13 5.43 -4.00
N GLY A 147 2.15 5.87 -4.74
CA GLY A 147 3.47 6.15 -4.19
C GLY A 147 3.44 7.19 -3.07
N PHE A 148 2.65 8.27 -3.28
CA PHE A 148 2.48 9.34 -2.31
C PHE A 148 1.84 8.81 -1.01
N GLY A 149 0.73 8.11 -1.10
CA GLY A 149 0.00 7.58 0.07
C GLY A 149 0.71 6.41 0.75
N PHE A 150 1.41 5.57 -0.01
CA PHE A 150 2.19 4.46 0.52
C PHE A 150 3.35 4.91 1.41
N SER A 151 3.89 6.11 1.17
CA SER A 151 4.91 6.71 2.04
C SER A 151 4.44 6.86 3.48
N MET A 152 3.15 7.19 3.72
CA MET A 152 2.55 7.21 5.06
C MET A 152 2.58 5.82 5.71
N TYR A 153 2.19 4.80 4.95
CA TYR A 153 2.16 3.43 5.44
C TYR A 153 3.56 2.97 5.90
N MET A 154 4.58 3.22 5.09
CA MET A 154 5.98 2.91 5.42
C MET A 154 6.46 3.66 6.67
N LEU A 155 6.15 4.96 6.78
CA LEU A 155 6.50 5.77 7.94
C LEU A 155 5.79 5.29 9.20
N TYR A 156 4.52 4.85 9.09
CA TYR A 156 3.80 4.29 10.23
C TYR A 156 4.38 2.94 10.65
N MET A 157 4.82 2.08 9.73
CA MET A 157 5.56 0.86 10.06
C MET A 157 6.85 1.17 10.84
N LEU A 158 7.58 2.22 10.43
CA LEU A 158 8.77 2.69 11.16
C LEU A 158 8.41 3.23 12.56
N TYR A 159 7.27 3.91 12.69
CA TYR A 159 6.75 4.36 13.99
C TYR A 159 6.47 3.18 14.92
N ILE A 160 5.74 2.16 14.45
CA ILE A 160 5.46 0.95 15.23
C ILE A 160 6.77 0.25 15.65
N ALA A 161 7.69 0.08 14.71
CA ALA A 161 8.97 -0.57 14.94
C ALA A 161 9.83 0.21 15.93
N GLY A 162 9.79 1.53 15.85
CA GLY A 162 10.56 2.45 16.70
C GLY A 162 10.20 2.41 18.19
N GLN A 163 8.99 1.91 18.53
CA GLN A 163 8.51 1.80 19.90
C GLN A 163 9.10 0.58 20.63
N GLY A 164 10.39 0.49 20.76
CA GLY A 164 11.04 -0.61 21.50
C GLY A 164 12.48 -0.84 21.11
N VAL A 165 13.10 -1.82 21.75
CA VAL A 165 14.52 -2.14 21.60
C VAL A 165 14.78 -2.88 20.28
N ASN A 166 13.86 -3.78 19.88
CA ASN A 166 14.03 -4.69 18.74
C ASN A 166 13.44 -4.12 17.43
N LYS A 167 13.87 -2.91 17.04
CA LYS A 167 13.29 -2.17 15.92
C LYS A 167 13.27 -2.94 14.60
N ALA A 168 14.37 -3.60 14.24
CA ALA A 168 14.47 -4.36 12.99
C ALA A 168 13.50 -5.55 12.94
N SER A 169 13.41 -6.30 14.04
CA SER A 169 12.50 -7.44 14.15
C SER A 169 11.03 -7.00 14.13
N HIS A 170 10.70 -5.90 14.82
CA HIS A 170 9.35 -5.35 14.81
C HIS A 170 8.96 -4.79 13.42
N TYR A 171 9.90 -4.19 12.70
CA TYR A 171 9.68 -3.77 11.31
C TYR A 171 9.43 -4.97 10.39
N ALA A 172 10.17 -6.07 10.58
CA ALA A 172 9.93 -7.31 9.84
C ALA A 172 8.54 -7.91 10.10
N LEU A 173 8.04 -7.83 11.35
CA LEU A 173 6.66 -8.24 11.67
C LEU A 173 5.63 -7.33 10.97
N CYS A 174 5.82 -6.01 10.97
CA CYS A 174 4.97 -5.09 10.21
C CYS A 174 4.98 -5.43 8.71
N THR A 175 6.14 -5.78 8.14
CA THR A 175 6.25 -6.23 6.73
C THR A 175 5.49 -7.53 6.49
N GLY A 176 5.45 -8.46 7.46
CA GLY A 176 4.62 -9.64 7.40
C GLY A 176 3.12 -9.31 7.33
N PHE A 177 2.64 -8.38 8.18
CA PHE A 177 1.25 -7.90 8.11
C PHE A 177 0.96 -7.17 6.79
N MET A 178 1.92 -6.39 6.27
CA MET A 178 1.83 -5.78 4.96
C MET A 178 1.66 -6.82 3.84
N ALA A 179 2.41 -7.92 3.89
CA ALA A 179 2.27 -9.00 2.92
C ALA A 179 0.88 -9.67 3.01
N LEU A 180 0.39 -9.91 4.22
CA LEU A 180 -0.96 -10.45 4.45
C LEU A 180 -2.05 -9.53 3.92
N SER A 181 -1.92 -8.21 4.15
CA SER A 181 -2.89 -7.21 3.67
C SER A 181 -3.00 -7.15 2.15
N PHE A 182 -1.97 -7.58 1.44
CA PHE A 182 -1.95 -7.65 -0.01
C PHE A 182 -2.37 -9.02 -0.55
N MET A 183 -1.93 -10.08 0.12
CA MET A 183 -2.15 -11.45 -0.33
C MET A 183 -3.62 -11.88 -0.16
N LEU A 184 -4.23 -11.61 1.01
CA LEU A 184 -5.58 -12.06 1.30
C LEU A 184 -6.64 -11.44 0.36
N PRO A 185 -6.69 -10.11 0.16
CA PRO A 185 -7.59 -9.52 -0.83
C PRO A 185 -7.27 -9.97 -2.25
N GLY A 186 -5.98 -10.11 -2.57
CA GLY A 186 -5.54 -10.54 -3.89
C GLY A 186 -6.02 -11.93 -4.28
N MET A 187 -6.18 -12.85 -3.34
CA MET A 187 -6.74 -14.19 -3.58
C MET A 187 -8.23 -14.13 -3.95
N LEU A 188 -8.96 -13.14 -3.44
CA LEU A 188 -10.39 -13.00 -3.68
C LEU A 188 -10.69 -12.17 -4.93
N SER A 189 -9.72 -11.40 -5.42
CA SER A 189 -9.91 -10.44 -6.51
C SER A 189 -10.50 -11.06 -7.77
N GLY A 190 -9.96 -12.20 -8.22
CA GLY A 190 -10.42 -12.88 -9.44
C GLY A 190 -11.86 -13.37 -9.32
N ILE A 191 -12.17 -14.04 -8.19
CA ILE A 191 -13.53 -14.53 -7.93
C ILE A 191 -14.54 -13.38 -7.89
N LEU A 192 -14.20 -12.29 -7.22
CA LEU A 192 -15.06 -11.11 -7.12
C LEU A 192 -15.26 -10.45 -8.49
N GLN A 193 -14.21 -10.38 -9.30
CA GLN A 193 -14.30 -9.81 -10.64
C GLN A 193 -15.13 -10.69 -11.58
N GLU A 194 -15.02 -12.02 -11.51
CA GLU A 194 -15.80 -12.95 -12.30
C GLU A 194 -17.32 -12.81 -12.04
N PHE A 195 -17.71 -12.58 -10.77
CA PHE A 195 -19.12 -12.38 -10.42
C PHE A 195 -19.64 -10.98 -10.75
N LEU A 196 -18.82 -9.94 -10.64
CA LEU A 196 -19.26 -8.56 -10.73
C LEU A 196 -19.03 -7.94 -12.13
N GLY A 197 -18.07 -8.49 -12.91
CA GLY A 197 -17.51 -7.77 -14.06
C GLY A 197 -16.64 -6.57 -13.61
N TYR A 198 -15.88 -5.97 -14.55
CA TYR A 198 -14.91 -4.92 -14.21
C TYR A 198 -15.57 -3.64 -13.67
N GLU A 199 -16.69 -3.20 -14.22
CA GLU A 199 -17.36 -1.97 -13.79
C GLU A 199 -17.79 -2.02 -12.32
N TYR A 200 -18.59 -3.01 -11.95
CA TYR A 200 -19.04 -3.16 -10.56
C TYR A 200 -17.92 -3.56 -9.61
N TYR A 201 -16.92 -4.28 -10.11
CA TYR A 201 -15.73 -4.60 -9.32
C TYR A 201 -15.00 -3.32 -8.87
N PHE A 202 -14.71 -2.38 -9.78
CA PHE A 202 -14.04 -1.14 -9.41
C PHE A 202 -14.92 -0.21 -8.57
N ILE A 203 -16.25 -0.22 -8.76
CA ILE A 203 -17.18 0.47 -7.86
C ILE A 203 -17.09 -0.10 -6.44
N MET A 204 -17.10 -1.43 -6.29
CA MET A 204 -16.93 -2.11 -5.01
C MET A 204 -15.58 -1.75 -4.37
N VAL A 205 -14.48 -1.80 -5.12
CA VAL A 205 -13.14 -1.44 -4.63
C VAL A 205 -13.11 0.02 -4.15
N THR A 206 -13.74 0.93 -4.89
CA THR A 206 -13.87 2.34 -4.50
C THR A 206 -14.67 2.49 -3.20
N ALA A 207 -15.75 1.74 -3.03
CA ALA A 207 -16.52 1.75 -1.78
C ALA A 207 -15.70 1.22 -0.59
N LEU A 208 -14.93 0.14 -0.81
CA LEU A 208 -14.03 -0.42 0.21
C LEU A 208 -12.89 0.52 0.58
N ALA A 209 -12.50 1.45 -0.30
CA ALA A 209 -11.51 2.49 0.02
C ALA A 209 -11.93 3.37 1.20
N SER A 210 -13.23 3.48 1.51
CA SER A 210 -13.73 4.17 2.71
C SER A 210 -13.17 3.61 4.01
N LEU A 211 -12.85 2.31 4.05
CA LEU A 211 -12.25 1.66 5.22
C LEU A 211 -10.82 2.19 5.50
N SER A 212 -10.08 2.58 4.47
CA SER A 212 -8.77 3.21 4.62
C SER A 212 -8.89 4.52 5.40
N PHE A 213 -9.92 5.34 5.12
CA PHE A 213 -10.17 6.59 5.85
C PHE A 213 -10.54 6.35 7.31
N VAL A 214 -11.33 5.32 7.61
CA VAL A 214 -11.62 4.95 9.00
C VAL A 214 -10.33 4.52 9.70
N SER A 215 -9.50 3.72 9.04
CA SER A 215 -8.27 3.17 9.62
C SER A 215 -7.28 4.24 10.08
N ILE A 216 -7.15 5.37 9.36
CA ILE A 216 -6.22 6.45 9.72
C ILE A 216 -6.64 7.24 10.96
N TYR A 217 -7.89 7.15 11.39
CA TYR A 217 -8.38 7.85 12.60
C TYR A 217 -8.27 7.00 13.85
N ILE A 218 -8.25 5.68 13.74
CA ILE A 218 -8.16 4.77 14.90
C ILE A 218 -6.72 4.54 15.38
N ILE A 219 -5.71 4.86 14.57
CA ILE A 219 -4.31 4.61 14.89
C ILE A 219 -3.75 5.59 15.91
N PRO A 220 -3.01 5.12 16.92
CA PRO A 220 -2.24 6.00 17.80
C PRO A 220 -1.01 6.52 17.06
N ILE A 221 -0.88 7.84 16.98
CA ILE A 221 0.30 8.53 16.41
C ILE A 221 0.75 9.59 17.40
N ASP A 222 2.04 9.61 17.73
CA ASP A 222 2.66 10.70 18.46
C ASP A 222 2.66 11.96 17.56
N PRO A 223 2.10 13.09 18.01
CA PRO A 223 2.06 14.33 17.23
C PRO A 223 3.42 14.85 16.77
N GLU A 224 4.48 14.53 17.51
CA GLU A 224 5.85 14.97 17.17
C GLU A 224 6.57 14.02 16.21
N PHE A 225 6.01 12.83 15.96
CA PHE A 225 6.67 11.85 15.10
C PHE A 225 6.73 12.32 13.64
N GLY A 226 7.93 12.24 13.08
CA GLY A 226 8.20 12.64 11.69
C GLY A 226 8.54 14.13 11.52
N LEU A 227 8.41 14.95 12.54
CA LEU A 227 8.84 16.34 12.48
C LEU A 227 10.37 16.45 12.58
N LYS A 228 10.98 17.23 11.68
CA LYS A 228 12.38 17.63 11.85
C LYS A 228 12.49 18.45 13.15
N LYS A 229 13.26 17.95 14.13
CA LYS A 229 13.64 18.77 15.28
C LYS A 229 14.27 20.06 14.75
N LYS A 230 13.68 21.22 15.04
CA LYS A 230 14.36 22.50 14.83
C LYS A 230 15.70 22.41 15.55
N LYS A 231 16.80 22.51 14.80
CA LYS A 231 18.11 22.74 15.44
C LYS A 231 17.98 24.06 16.18
N ALA A 232 18.06 23.97 17.51
CA ALA A 232 18.23 25.13 18.36
C ALA A 232 19.57 25.75 18.09
#